data_e95ed7346d35b39bd1d7d773ff5bd5d3
#
_entry.id   e95ed7346d35b39bd1d7d773ff5bd5d3
#
_cell.length_a   1.000
_cell.length_b   1.000
_cell.length_c   1.000
_cell.angle_alpha   90.00
_cell.angle_beta   90.00
_cell.angle_gamma   90.00
#
_symmetry.space_group_name_H-M   'P 1'
#
loop_
_entity.id
_entity.type
_entity.pdbx_description
1 polymer ?
#
loop_
_entity_poly.entity_id
_entity_poly.type
_entity_poly.pdbx_seq_one_letter_code
_entity_poly.pdbx_strand_id
1 'polypeptide(L)'
;MKNLKDKVAAITGAGSGIGRATAVLLAKEGCHLALVDLNEKGVNETAETCRQYGVKVTTQKLDVASREAVYAWSEKVVADHGLVHMIINNAGVALGATVEDMNYQDFEWLMNINFWGVVYGTKAFLPHIKTAGEGHIVNISSVFGLIAVPTQSAYNAAKFAVKGFTEALREELEIDGSGIGVTCVHPGGIKTNIARNARVTETKGMVDVKSTRDFEKAFRTTPDEAARVIVKAIKSNSRRLLIGNDAVAIDLMQRLLPTAYQKLLIAGARARRSKLLKQPA
;
A
#
# COMPACT_ATOMS: atom_id res chain seq x y z
N MET A 1 -11.59 -16.63 -2.45
CA MET A 1 -10.54 -17.65 -2.75
C MET A 1 -10.03 -18.30 -1.46
N LYS A 2 -10.40 -19.57 -1.15
CA LYS A 2 -9.93 -20.25 0.08
C LYS A 2 -8.60 -20.97 -0.11
N ASN A 3 -8.37 -21.55 -1.28
CA ASN A 3 -7.14 -22.23 -1.66
C ASN A 3 -6.30 -21.31 -2.55
N LEU A 4 -5.02 -21.13 -2.21
CA LEU A 4 -4.08 -20.29 -2.94
C LEU A 4 -3.05 -21.09 -3.74
N LYS A 5 -3.00 -22.42 -3.54
CA LYS A 5 -2.09 -23.31 -4.28
C LYS A 5 -2.38 -23.23 -5.79
N ASP A 6 -1.33 -23.13 -6.57
CA ASP A 6 -1.34 -23.01 -8.04
C ASP A 6 -2.07 -21.74 -8.58
N LYS A 7 -2.44 -20.79 -7.71
CA LYS A 7 -2.93 -19.47 -8.12
C LYS A 7 -1.76 -18.57 -8.47
N VAL A 8 -2.02 -17.54 -9.29
CA VAL A 8 -1.00 -16.55 -9.70
C VAL A 8 -1.33 -15.19 -9.07
N ALA A 9 -0.37 -14.62 -8.35
CA ALA A 9 -0.47 -13.30 -7.74
C ALA A 9 0.54 -12.33 -8.33
N ALA A 10 0.05 -11.20 -8.84
CA ALA A 10 0.83 -10.06 -9.25
C ALA A 10 0.98 -9.09 -8.07
N ILE A 11 2.20 -8.58 -7.78
CA ILE A 11 2.47 -7.73 -6.61
C ILE A 11 3.36 -6.56 -7.01
N THR A 12 2.91 -5.34 -6.76
CA THR A 12 3.70 -4.12 -6.93
C THR A 12 4.41 -3.73 -5.63
N GLY A 13 5.60 -3.10 -5.74
CA GLY A 13 6.39 -2.77 -4.55
C GLY A 13 6.87 -4.02 -3.81
N ALA A 14 7.17 -5.08 -4.54
CA ALA A 14 7.54 -6.38 -3.98
C ALA A 14 9.00 -6.48 -3.52
N GLY A 15 9.81 -5.44 -3.76
CA GLY A 15 11.23 -5.41 -3.40
C GLY A 15 11.52 -5.22 -1.91
N SER A 16 10.52 -4.83 -1.09
CA SER A 16 10.72 -4.61 0.35
C SER A 16 9.41 -4.63 1.15
N GLY A 17 9.51 -4.51 2.47
CA GLY A 17 8.39 -4.25 3.38
C GLY A 17 7.22 -5.23 3.23
N ILE A 18 6.00 -4.69 3.21
CA ILE A 18 4.75 -5.47 3.14
C ILE A 18 4.68 -6.30 1.85
N GLY A 19 5.09 -5.71 0.70
CA GLY A 19 5.07 -6.41 -0.59
C GLY A 19 5.96 -7.65 -0.60
N ARG A 20 7.21 -7.53 -0.12
CA ARG A 20 8.14 -8.67 0.03
C ARG A 20 7.57 -9.73 0.96
N ALA A 21 7.13 -9.34 2.16
CA ALA A 21 6.60 -10.28 3.15
C ALA A 21 5.34 -11.02 2.63
N THR A 22 4.48 -10.30 1.90
CA THR A 22 3.28 -10.90 1.29
C THR A 22 3.64 -11.87 0.17
N ALA A 23 4.62 -11.52 -0.69
CA ALA A 23 5.13 -12.41 -1.73
C ALA A 23 5.67 -13.72 -1.15
N VAL A 24 6.53 -13.64 -0.13
CA VAL A 24 7.11 -14.82 0.54
C VAL A 24 6.02 -15.67 1.17
N LEU A 25 5.02 -15.09 1.83
CA LEU A 25 3.94 -15.86 2.44
C LEU A 25 3.05 -16.54 1.38
N LEU A 26 2.74 -15.87 0.28
CA LEU A 26 1.99 -16.46 -0.84
C LEU A 26 2.77 -17.60 -1.51
N ALA A 27 4.10 -17.47 -1.66
CA ALA A 27 4.94 -18.55 -2.14
C ALA A 27 4.87 -19.79 -1.22
N LYS A 28 4.90 -19.60 0.10
CA LYS A 28 4.71 -20.68 1.10
C LYS A 28 3.35 -21.39 0.98
N GLU A 29 2.33 -20.66 0.53
CA GLU A 29 0.99 -21.21 0.26
C GLU A 29 0.88 -21.88 -1.13
N GLY A 30 1.98 -21.99 -1.88
CA GLY A 30 2.03 -22.59 -3.21
C GLY A 30 1.57 -21.69 -4.35
N CYS A 31 1.51 -20.37 -4.14
CA CYS A 31 1.12 -19.40 -5.14
C CYS A 31 2.28 -19.08 -6.09
N HIS A 32 2.04 -19.05 -7.40
CA HIS A 32 2.98 -18.50 -8.38
C HIS A 32 2.94 -16.98 -8.34
N LEU A 33 4.06 -16.32 -8.65
CA LEU A 33 4.23 -14.89 -8.40
C LEU A 33 4.76 -14.15 -9.63
N ALA A 34 4.18 -12.98 -9.89
CA ALA A 34 4.72 -11.96 -10.78
C ALA A 34 5.02 -10.71 -9.94
N LEU A 35 6.29 -10.39 -9.76
CA LEU A 35 6.77 -9.38 -8.81
C LEU A 35 7.37 -8.20 -9.54
N VAL A 36 6.97 -6.96 -9.17
CA VAL A 36 7.57 -5.75 -9.70
C VAL A 36 7.94 -4.76 -8.60
N ASP A 37 9.02 -4.04 -8.86
CA ASP A 37 9.48 -2.92 -8.03
C ASP A 37 10.32 -1.97 -8.88
N LEU A 38 10.45 -0.72 -8.48
CA LEU A 38 11.42 0.21 -9.08
C LEU A 38 12.85 -0.18 -8.68
N ASN A 39 13.03 -0.78 -7.49
CA ASN A 39 14.28 -1.35 -6.99
C ASN A 39 14.44 -2.79 -7.52
N GLU A 40 15.12 -2.91 -8.66
CA GLU A 40 15.37 -4.19 -9.33
C GLU A 40 16.12 -5.20 -8.45
N LYS A 41 17.14 -4.75 -7.70
CA LYS A 41 17.88 -5.60 -6.78
C LYS A 41 16.94 -6.18 -5.70
N GLY A 42 16.14 -5.33 -5.08
CA GLY A 42 15.23 -5.73 -4.02
C GLY A 42 14.16 -6.73 -4.48
N VAL A 43 13.60 -6.57 -5.69
CA VAL A 43 12.60 -7.52 -6.21
C VAL A 43 13.23 -8.86 -6.60
N ASN A 44 14.45 -8.87 -7.10
CA ASN A 44 15.17 -10.11 -7.41
C ASN A 44 15.53 -10.89 -6.15
N GLU A 45 15.99 -10.25 -5.07
CA GLU A 45 16.20 -10.88 -3.75
C GLU A 45 14.92 -11.52 -3.22
N THR A 46 13.79 -10.83 -3.38
CA THR A 46 12.48 -11.38 -3.00
C THR A 46 12.13 -12.61 -3.82
N ALA A 47 12.35 -12.57 -5.13
CA ALA A 47 12.08 -13.68 -6.02
C ALA A 47 12.93 -14.94 -5.70
N GLU A 48 14.22 -14.74 -5.42
CA GLU A 48 15.11 -15.85 -4.99
C GLU A 48 14.57 -16.54 -3.73
N THR A 49 14.14 -15.74 -2.74
CA THR A 49 13.51 -16.27 -1.52
C THR A 49 12.23 -17.04 -1.83
N CYS A 50 11.40 -16.53 -2.74
CA CYS A 50 10.12 -17.17 -3.10
C CYS A 50 10.32 -18.48 -3.89
N ARG A 51 11.30 -18.55 -4.78
CA ARG A 51 11.61 -19.74 -5.60
C ARG A 51 11.98 -20.97 -4.75
N GLN A 52 12.51 -20.76 -3.53
CA GLN A 52 12.83 -21.84 -2.59
C GLN A 52 11.61 -22.68 -2.18
N TYR A 53 10.38 -22.17 -2.40
CA TYR A 53 9.13 -22.89 -2.13
C TYR A 53 8.60 -23.67 -3.35
N GLY A 54 9.39 -23.79 -4.44
CA GLY A 54 9.03 -24.58 -5.62
C GLY A 54 7.98 -23.92 -6.52
N VAL A 55 7.71 -22.62 -6.35
CA VAL A 55 6.73 -21.88 -7.15
C VAL A 55 7.40 -21.13 -8.31
N LYS A 56 6.65 -20.91 -9.40
CA LYS A 56 7.12 -20.08 -10.51
C LYS A 56 7.10 -18.60 -10.10
N VAL A 57 8.23 -17.90 -10.32
CA VAL A 57 8.36 -16.48 -9.97
C VAL A 57 8.99 -15.71 -11.14
N THR A 58 8.29 -14.70 -11.64
CA THR A 58 8.80 -13.75 -12.61
C THR A 58 9.03 -12.39 -11.96
N THR A 59 10.01 -11.63 -12.43
CA THR A 59 10.35 -10.29 -11.92
C THR A 59 10.49 -9.30 -13.06
N GLN A 60 10.20 -8.03 -12.77
CA GLN A 60 10.47 -6.91 -13.67
C GLN A 60 10.72 -5.65 -12.88
N LYS A 61 11.71 -4.83 -13.31
CA LYS A 61 11.81 -3.44 -12.87
C LYS A 61 10.68 -2.64 -13.50
N LEU A 62 9.85 -1.98 -12.71
CA LEU A 62 8.69 -1.25 -13.19
C LEU A 62 8.38 -0.04 -12.30
N ASP A 63 8.10 1.10 -12.95
CA ASP A 63 7.50 2.26 -12.31
C ASP A 63 5.97 2.18 -12.46
N VAL A 64 5.25 2.07 -11.34
CA VAL A 64 3.79 2.00 -11.32
C VAL A 64 3.12 3.30 -11.77
N ALA A 65 3.83 4.42 -11.82
CA ALA A 65 3.34 5.68 -12.36
C ALA A 65 3.22 5.67 -13.89
N SER A 66 3.88 4.73 -14.60
CA SER A 66 3.73 4.55 -16.03
C SER A 66 2.55 3.62 -16.34
N ARG A 67 1.46 4.20 -16.83
CA ARG A 67 0.26 3.43 -17.24
C ARG A 67 0.61 2.38 -18.29
N GLU A 68 1.35 2.76 -19.31
CA GLU A 68 1.75 1.91 -20.42
C GLU A 68 2.59 0.71 -19.94
N ALA A 69 3.52 0.94 -19.02
CA ALA A 69 4.36 -0.11 -18.45
C ALA A 69 3.53 -1.10 -17.61
N VAL A 70 2.53 -0.62 -16.85
CA VAL A 70 1.66 -1.47 -16.03
C VAL A 70 0.76 -2.35 -16.91
N TYR A 71 0.22 -1.82 -18.00
CA TYR A 71 -0.58 -2.61 -18.94
C TYR A 71 0.28 -3.64 -19.67
N ALA A 72 1.45 -3.26 -20.18
CA ALA A 72 2.38 -4.22 -20.79
C ALA A 72 2.80 -5.33 -19.82
N TRP A 73 2.96 -5.00 -18.54
CA TRP A 73 3.26 -6.00 -17.51
C TRP A 73 2.08 -6.96 -17.29
N SER A 74 0.84 -6.50 -17.28
CA SER A 74 -0.31 -7.39 -17.12
C SER A 74 -0.41 -8.43 -18.23
N GLU A 75 -0.19 -8.03 -19.49
CA GLU A 75 -0.14 -8.93 -20.66
C GLU A 75 1.02 -9.93 -20.52
N LYS A 76 2.19 -9.45 -20.12
CA LYS A 76 3.36 -10.31 -19.89
C LYS A 76 3.11 -11.34 -18.80
N VAL A 77 2.42 -10.98 -17.71
CA VAL A 77 2.06 -11.94 -16.64
C VAL A 77 1.17 -13.05 -17.18
N VAL A 78 0.19 -12.74 -18.00
CA VAL A 78 -0.68 -13.74 -18.64
C VAL A 78 0.14 -14.61 -19.61
N ALA A 79 1.01 -14.04 -20.42
CA ALA A 79 1.89 -14.80 -21.31
C ALA A 79 2.82 -15.75 -20.55
N ASP A 80 3.41 -15.28 -19.44
CA ASP A 80 4.34 -16.07 -18.64
C ASP A 80 3.65 -17.13 -17.79
N HIS A 81 2.47 -16.87 -17.22
CA HIS A 81 1.82 -17.74 -16.22
C HIS A 81 0.52 -18.40 -16.70
N GLY A 82 0.02 -18.03 -17.88
CA GLY A 82 -1.25 -18.52 -18.44
C GLY A 82 -2.48 -17.79 -17.90
N LEU A 83 -2.60 -17.65 -16.59
CA LEU A 83 -3.67 -16.94 -15.90
C LEU A 83 -3.11 -16.02 -14.82
N VAL A 84 -3.92 -15.08 -14.34
CA VAL A 84 -3.63 -14.29 -13.14
C VAL A 84 -4.91 -14.20 -12.29
N HIS A 85 -4.78 -14.46 -10.99
CA HIS A 85 -5.91 -14.54 -10.06
C HIS A 85 -5.93 -13.36 -9.07
N MET A 86 -4.78 -12.74 -8.83
CA MET A 86 -4.68 -11.66 -7.83
C MET A 86 -3.79 -10.53 -8.34
N ILE A 87 -4.19 -9.30 -7.98
CA ILE A 87 -3.32 -8.13 -8.00
C ILE A 87 -3.26 -7.53 -6.61
N ILE A 88 -2.04 -7.30 -6.10
CA ILE A 88 -1.80 -6.59 -4.84
C ILE A 88 -1.09 -5.29 -5.19
N ASN A 89 -1.85 -4.20 -5.24
CA ASN A 89 -1.38 -2.85 -5.46
C ASN A 89 -0.81 -2.31 -4.15
N ASN A 90 0.48 -2.57 -3.93
CA ASN A 90 1.18 -2.25 -2.69
C ASN A 90 2.23 -1.15 -2.84
N ALA A 91 2.77 -0.92 -4.04
CA ALA A 91 3.76 0.14 -4.27
C ALA A 91 3.27 1.49 -3.72
N GLY A 92 4.17 2.22 -3.07
CA GLY A 92 3.84 3.52 -2.51
C GLY A 92 5.04 4.23 -1.92
N VAL A 93 4.92 5.55 -1.83
CA VAL A 93 5.93 6.48 -1.32
C VAL A 93 5.32 7.43 -0.30
N ALA A 94 6.15 8.15 0.44
CA ALA A 94 5.72 9.18 1.38
C ALA A 94 6.32 10.54 1.04
N LEU A 95 5.61 11.59 1.45
CA LEU A 95 6.01 13.00 1.32
C LEU A 95 5.66 13.72 2.61
N GLY A 96 6.64 14.38 3.22
CA GLY A 96 6.47 15.26 4.36
C GLY A 96 6.63 16.72 3.92
N ALA A 97 5.52 17.47 3.85
CA ALA A 97 5.51 18.90 3.51
C ALA A 97 4.27 19.57 4.08
N THR A 98 4.34 20.86 4.40
CA THR A 98 3.13 21.67 4.60
C THR A 98 2.44 21.91 3.26
N VAL A 99 1.16 22.27 3.27
CA VAL A 99 0.44 22.62 2.02
C VAL A 99 1.07 23.84 1.36
N GLU A 100 1.55 24.80 2.14
CA GLU A 100 2.15 26.04 1.67
C GLU A 100 3.51 25.81 0.98
N ASP A 101 4.35 24.93 1.55
CA ASP A 101 5.73 24.71 1.07
C ASP A 101 5.85 23.60 0.03
N MET A 102 4.80 22.77 -0.14
CA MET A 102 4.79 21.64 -1.06
C MET A 102 4.68 22.15 -2.51
N ASN A 103 5.62 21.76 -3.36
CA ASN A 103 5.53 22.03 -4.79
C ASN A 103 4.57 21.06 -5.50
N TYR A 104 4.04 21.48 -6.66
CA TYR A 104 3.11 20.66 -7.44
C TYR A 104 3.76 19.37 -7.95
N GLN A 105 5.03 19.39 -8.31
CA GLN A 105 5.76 18.24 -8.84
C GLN A 105 5.83 17.09 -7.82
N ASP A 106 6.05 17.40 -6.53
CA ASP A 106 6.07 16.39 -5.47
C ASP A 106 4.66 15.87 -5.14
N PHE A 107 3.64 16.73 -5.21
CA PHE A 107 2.25 16.30 -5.08
C PHE A 107 1.87 15.34 -6.20
N GLU A 108 2.13 15.70 -7.46
CA GLU A 108 1.85 14.89 -8.65
C GLU A 108 2.63 13.58 -8.63
N TRP A 109 3.92 13.62 -8.28
CA TRP A 109 4.74 12.43 -8.12
C TRP A 109 4.12 11.44 -7.14
N LEU A 110 3.69 11.91 -5.97
CA LEU A 110 3.06 11.07 -4.97
C LEU A 110 1.72 10.51 -5.45
N MET A 111 0.87 11.35 -6.05
CA MET A 111 -0.43 10.92 -6.59
C MET A 111 -0.27 9.90 -7.71
N ASN A 112 0.71 10.08 -8.59
CA ASN A 112 0.97 9.16 -9.71
C ASN A 112 1.36 7.77 -9.21
N ILE A 113 2.15 7.68 -8.13
CA ILE A 113 2.55 6.39 -7.55
C ILE A 113 1.43 5.82 -6.66
N ASN A 114 0.96 6.60 -5.67
CA ASN A 114 0.12 6.09 -4.59
C ASN A 114 -1.35 5.91 -4.96
N PHE A 115 -1.85 6.64 -5.98
CA PHE A 115 -3.23 6.54 -6.43
C PHE A 115 -3.32 6.03 -7.88
N TRP A 116 -2.70 6.72 -8.85
CA TRP A 116 -2.79 6.29 -10.25
C TRP A 116 -2.18 4.91 -10.47
N GLY A 117 -1.07 4.58 -9.78
CA GLY A 117 -0.49 3.23 -9.83
C GLY A 117 -1.47 2.14 -9.37
N VAL A 118 -2.29 2.43 -8.34
CA VAL A 118 -3.37 1.53 -7.89
C VAL A 118 -4.48 1.41 -8.94
N VAL A 119 -4.88 2.52 -9.56
CA VAL A 119 -5.89 2.54 -10.62
C VAL A 119 -5.40 1.76 -11.84
N TYR A 120 -4.16 1.99 -12.28
CA TYR A 120 -3.58 1.29 -13.44
C TYR A 120 -3.47 -0.21 -13.17
N GLY A 121 -2.90 -0.62 -12.03
CA GLY A 121 -2.80 -2.04 -11.66
C GLY A 121 -4.17 -2.71 -11.59
N THR A 122 -5.15 -2.08 -10.97
CA THR A 122 -6.52 -2.59 -10.91
C THR A 122 -7.12 -2.76 -12.30
N LYS A 123 -7.08 -1.71 -13.14
CA LYS A 123 -7.71 -1.73 -14.48
C LYS A 123 -7.01 -2.67 -15.44
N ALA A 124 -5.68 -2.77 -15.39
CA ALA A 124 -4.91 -3.66 -16.25
C ALA A 124 -5.15 -5.14 -15.93
N PHE A 125 -5.25 -5.48 -14.65
CA PHE A 125 -5.39 -6.87 -14.23
C PHE A 125 -6.85 -7.36 -14.12
N LEU A 126 -7.82 -6.49 -13.91
CA LEU A 126 -9.23 -6.89 -13.72
C LEU A 126 -9.80 -7.74 -14.86
N PRO A 127 -9.60 -7.43 -16.15
CA PRO A 127 -10.10 -8.29 -17.25
C PRO A 127 -9.52 -9.71 -17.19
N HIS A 128 -8.22 -9.82 -16.91
CA HIS A 128 -7.54 -11.11 -16.81
C HIS A 128 -8.00 -11.92 -15.59
N ILE A 129 -8.24 -11.25 -14.45
CA ILE A 129 -8.79 -11.88 -13.24
C ILE A 129 -10.23 -12.36 -13.49
N LYS A 130 -11.03 -11.59 -14.22
CA LYS A 130 -12.39 -12.03 -14.66
C LYS A 130 -12.31 -13.29 -15.53
N THR A 131 -11.36 -13.34 -16.45
CA THR A 131 -11.11 -14.53 -17.31
C THR A 131 -10.70 -15.76 -16.49
N ALA A 132 -10.00 -15.60 -15.36
CA ALA A 132 -9.66 -16.72 -14.48
C ALA A 132 -10.86 -17.29 -13.69
N GLY A 133 -12.03 -16.62 -13.70
CA GLY A 133 -13.28 -17.06 -13.08
C GLY A 133 -13.35 -16.89 -11.56
N GLU A 134 -12.21 -16.71 -10.88
CA GLU A 134 -12.12 -16.35 -9.47
C GLU A 134 -10.90 -15.47 -9.23
N GLY A 135 -10.97 -14.61 -8.24
CA GLY A 135 -9.80 -13.79 -7.94
C GLY A 135 -9.97 -12.80 -6.81
N HIS A 136 -8.91 -12.01 -6.58
CA HIS A 136 -8.90 -11.03 -5.53
C HIS A 136 -8.04 -9.80 -5.87
N ILE A 137 -8.55 -8.61 -5.62
CA ILE A 137 -7.84 -7.35 -5.76
C ILE A 137 -7.57 -6.80 -4.36
N VAL A 138 -6.31 -6.50 -4.06
CA VAL A 138 -5.89 -5.89 -2.79
C VAL A 138 -5.29 -4.53 -3.07
N ASN A 139 -5.87 -3.48 -2.52
CA ASN A 139 -5.38 -2.11 -2.63
C ASN A 139 -4.89 -1.62 -1.26
N ILE A 140 -3.61 -1.26 -1.17
CA ILE A 140 -3.01 -0.78 0.07
C ILE A 140 -3.26 0.73 0.22
N SER A 141 -4.23 1.08 1.09
CA SER A 141 -4.45 2.42 1.59
C SER A 141 -3.55 2.70 2.81
N SER A 142 -4.08 3.27 3.87
CA SER A 142 -3.41 3.59 5.14
C SER A 142 -4.45 3.97 6.20
N VAL A 143 -4.08 4.05 7.47
CA VAL A 143 -4.84 4.81 8.48
C VAL A 143 -4.95 6.29 8.08
N PHE A 144 -4.02 6.82 7.27
CA PHE A 144 -4.09 8.16 6.68
C PHE A 144 -5.04 8.26 5.49
N GLY A 145 -5.74 7.19 5.13
CA GLY A 145 -6.96 7.17 4.33
C GLY A 145 -8.24 7.13 5.18
N LEU A 146 -8.11 7.24 6.52
CA LEU A 146 -9.22 7.32 7.49
C LEU A 146 -9.21 8.64 8.23
N ILE A 147 -8.04 9.14 8.60
CA ILE A 147 -7.83 10.45 9.24
C ILE A 147 -6.84 11.29 8.43
N ALA A 148 -6.97 12.60 8.52
CA ALA A 148 -6.00 13.54 7.96
C ALA A 148 -5.01 13.99 9.03
N VAL A 149 -3.72 14.04 8.68
CA VAL A 149 -2.63 14.42 9.59
C VAL A 149 -1.89 15.61 9.00
N PRO A 150 -1.56 16.66 9.79
CA PRO A 150 -0.77 17.80 9.33
C PRO A 150 0.54 17.33 8.68
N THR A 151 1.00 18.05 7.67
CA THR A 151 2.23 17.80 6.89
C THR A 151 2.21 16.55 5.98
N GLN A 152 1.05 15.89 5.89
CA GLN A 152 0.84 14.68 5.07
C GLN A 152 -0.30 14.86 4.05
N SER A 153 -0.61 16.09 3.64
CA SER A 153 -1.80 16.39 2.83
C SER A 153 -1.87 15.61 1.51
N ALA A 154 -0.77 15.52 0.75
CA ALA A 154 -0.70 14.75 -0.48
C ALA A 154 -0.89 13.24 -0.22
N TYR A 155 -0.23 12.72 0.82
CA TYR A 155 -0.36 11.30 1.20
C TYR A 155 -1.79 10.98 1.68
N ASN A 156 -2.39 11.86 2.51
CA ASN A 156 -3.78 11.72 2.91
C ASN A 156 -4.70 11.70 1.68
N ALA A 157 -4.58 12.68 0.78
CA ALA A 157 -5.40 12.77 -0.43
C ALA A 157 -5.33 11.47 -1.25
N ALA A 158 -4.13 10.95 -1.51
CA ALA A 158 -3.93 9.72 -2.25
C ALA A 158 -4.57 8.51 -1.54
N LYS A 159 -4.39 8.37 -0.23
CA LYS A 159 -4.88 7.19 0.52
C LYS A 159 -6.40 7.23 0.77
N PHE A 160 -7.00 8.42 0.89
CA PHE A 160 -8.47 8.58 0.84
C PHE A 160 -9.02 8.23 -0.55
N ALA A 161 -8.35 8.68 -1.63
CA ALA A 161 -8.74 8.33 -3.00
C ALA A 161 -8.68 6.82 -3.24
N VAL A 162 -7.63 6.13 -2.79
CA VAL A 162 -7.53 4.65 -2.87
C VAL A 162 -8.68 3.98 -2.14
N LYS A 163 -9.04 4.48 -0.93
CA LYS A 163 -10.18 3.93 -0.18
C LYS A 163 -11.47 4.05 -0.98
N GLY A 164 -11.84 5.26 -1.42
CA GLY A 164 -13.07 5.50 -2.17
C GLY A 164 -13.14 4.68 -3.45
N PHE A 165 -12.05 4.66 -4.24
CA PHE A 165 -11.94 3.85 -5.45
C PHE A 165 -12.13 2.34 -5.19
N THR A 166 -11.52 1.84 -4.10
CA THR A 166 -11.58 0.41 -3.78
C THR A 166 -12.95 -0.02 -3.28
N GLU A 167 -13.61 0.82 -2.48
CA GLU A 167 -14.95 0.54 -1.96
C GLU A 167 -15.97 0.52 -3.11
N ALA A 168 -15.93 1.51 -4.01
CA ALA A 168 -16.79 1.53 -5.22
C ALA A 168 -16.56 0.31 -6.13
N LEU A 169 -15.29 -0.03 -6.42
CA LEU A 169 -14.96 -1.23 -7.19
C LEU A 169 -15.53 -2.50 -6.57
N ARG A 170 -15.48 -2.62 -5.24
CA ARG A 170 -16.06 -3.77 -4.54
C ARG A 170 -17.55 -3.89 -4.77
N GLU A 171 -18.27 -2.77 -4.67
CA GLU A 171 -19.72 -2.73 -4.89
C GLU A 171 -20.08 -3.07 -6.34
N GLU A 172 -19.34 -2.50 -7.31
CA GLU A 172 -19.52 -2.80 -8.74
C GLU A 172 -19.37 -4.30 -9.06
N LEU A 173 -18.31 -4.93 -8.52
CA LEU A 173 -18.06 -6.35 -8.77
C LEU A 173 -19.04 -7.29 -8.05
N GLU A 174 -19.61 -6.86 -6.93
CA GLU A 174 -20.70 -7.60 -6.28
C GLU A 174 -22.02 -7.47 -7.03
N ILE A 175 -22.34 -6.29 -7.57
CA ILE A 175 -23.51 -6.07 -8.44
C ILE A 175 -23.36 -6.89 -9.73
N ASP A 176 -22.17 -6.94 -10.31
CA ASP A 176 -21.83 -7.73 -11.51
C ASP A 176 -21.87 -9.24 -11.27
N GLY A 177 -21.87 -9.69 -10.03
CA GLY A 177 -21.84 -11.11 -9.67
C GLY A 177 -20.58 -11.85 -10.10
N SER A 178 -19.48 -11.14 -10.35
CA SER A 178 -18.23 -11.68 -10.89
C SER A 178 -17.50 -12.69 -9.98
N GLY A 179 -17.86 -12.76 -8.70
CA GLY A 179 -17.19 -13.61 -7.71
C GLY A 179 -15.79 -13.11 -7.31
N ILE A 180 -15.34 -11.97 -7.84
CA ILE A 180 -14.02 -11.40 -7.54
C ILE A 180 -14.08 -10.61 -6.24
N GLY A 181 -13.17 -10.96 -5.29
CA GLY A 181 -13.03 -10.25 -4.04
C GLY A 181 -12.23 -8.94 -4.20
N VAL A 182 -12.54 -7.95 -3.36
CA VAL A 182 -11.74 -6.72 -3.27
C VAL A 182 -11.53 -6.38 -1.80
N THR A 183 -10.29 -6.09 -1.42
CA THR A 183 -9.94 -5.67 -0.05
C THR A 183 -9.25 -4.33 -0.06
N CYS A 184 -9.80 -3.36 0.67
CA CYS A 184 -9.11 -2.12 1.03
C CYS A 184 -8.33 -2.34 2.32
N VAL A 185 -7.01 -2.17 2.29
CA VAL A 185 -6.13 -2.38 3.44
C VAL A 185 -5.71 -1.05 4.04
N HIS A 186 -5.83 -0.91 5.35
CA HIS A 186 -5.46 0.28 6.11
C HIS A 186 -4.38 -0.08 7.15
N PRO A 187 -3.10 -0.11 6.76
CA PRO A 187 -2.01 -0.29 7.72
C PRO A 187 -1.88 0.92 8.65
N GLY A 188 -1.61 0.65 9.92
CA GLY A 188 -1.07 1.60 10.88
C GLY A 188 0.43 1.77 10.71
N GLY A 189 1.16 1.91 11.80
CA GLY A 189 2.62 2.00 11.80
C GLY A 189 3.29 0.65 11.58
N ILE A 190 3.69 0.36 10.34
CA ILE A 190 4.42 -0.86 9.96
C ILE A 190 5.91 -0.54 9.80
N LYS A 191 6.78 -1.37 10.37
CA LYS A 191 8.25 -1.26 10.28
C LYS A 191 8.74 -1.50 8.84
N THR A 192 8.64 -0.48 7.99
CA THR A 192 9.08 -0.49 6.58
C THR A 192 9.97 0.71 6.31
N ASN A 193 10.62 0.74 5.14
CA ASN A 193 11.48 1.87 4.75
C ASN A 193 10.70 3.09 4.21
N ILE A 194 9.36 3.08 4.22
CA ILE A 194 8.55 4.12 3.57
C ILE A 194 8.81 5.52 4.15
N ALA A 195 8.95 5.65 5.47
CA ALA A 195 9.23 6.92 6.11
C ALA A 195 10.70 7.33 5.95
N ARG A 196 11.64 6.36 5.92
CA ARG A 196 13.08 6.63 5.67
C ARG A 196 13.35 7.15 4.28
N ASN A 197 12.59 6.67 3.30
CA ASN A 197 12.68 7.03 1.89
C ASN A 197 11.73 8.16 1.51
N ALA A 198 11.05 8.78 2.47
CA ALA A 198 10.13 9.88 2.22
C ALA A 198 10.88 11.08 1.61
N ARG A 199 10.26 11.74 0.63
CA ARG A 199 10.65 13.10 0.28
C ARG A 199 10.21 14.03 1.40
N VAL A 200 11.05 15.00 1.73
CA VAL A 200 10.79 15.94 2.82
C VAL A 200 11.09 17.35 2.35
N THR A 201 10.10 18.24 2.39
CA THR A 201 10.30 19.69 2.30
C THR A 201 10.31 20.22 3.72
N GLU A 202 11.48 20.68 4.17
CA GLU A 202 11.67 21.14 5.54
C GLU A 202 10.92 22.45 5.78
N THR A 203 10.15 22.48 6.86
CA THR A 203 9.45 23.65 7.35
C THR A 203 9.80 23.86 8.81
N LYS A 204 10.37 25.03 9.15
CA LYS A 204 10.82 25.36 10.51
C LYS A 204 9.74 25.08 11.57
N GLY A 205 10.05 24.16 12.48
CA GLY A 205 9.18 23.79 13.59
C GLY A 205 7.97 22.93 13.22
N MET A 206 7.81 22.49 11.96
CA MET A 206 6.72 21.61 11.53
C MET A 206 7.22 20.33 10.88
N VAL A 207 8.16 20.43 9.95
CA VAL A 207 8.71 19.29 9.20
C VAL A 207 10.22 19.35 9.23
N ASP A 208 10.84 18.25 9.62
CA ASP A 208 12.28 18.03 9.49
C ASP A 208 12.57 16.53 9.22
N VAL A 209 13.70 16.25 8.57
CA VAL A 209 14.10 14.89 8.19
C VAL A 209 14.27 13.99 9.41
N LYS A 210 14.85 14.49 10.50
CA LYS A 210 15.09 13.71 11.72
C LYS A 210 13.78 13.27 12.36
N SER A 211 12.83 14.17 12.49
CA SER A 211 11.53 13.89 13.10
C SER A 211 10.68 12.94 12.26
N THR A 212 10.79 13.01 10.93
CA THR A 212 10.13 12.07 10.00
C THR A 212 10.69 10.66 10.18
N ARG A 213 12.01 10.51 10.32
CA ARG A 213 12.66 9.23 10.61
C ARG A 213 12.37 8.72 12.02
N ASP A 214 12.30 9.59 13.02
CA ASP A 214 12.00 9.22 14.40
C ASP A 214 10.56 8.73 14.58
N PHE A 215 9.64 9.14 13.71
CA PHE A 215 8.27 8.64 13.71
C PHE A 215 8.20 7.12 13.50
N GLU A 216 9.13 6.54 12.72
CA GLU A 216 9.22 5.09 12.54
C GLU A 216 9.49 4.32 13.85
N LYS A 217 10.20 4.94 14.81
CA LYS A 217 10.53 4.27 16.09
C LYS A 217 9.28 3.90 16.89
N ALA A 218 8.15 4.57 16.62
CA ALA A 218 6.85 4.25 17.20
C ALA A 218 6.14 3.06 16.56
N PHE A 219 6.60 2.60 15.39
CA PHE A 219 5.98 1.51 14.65
C PHE A 219 6.28 0.17 15.33
N ARG A 220 5.24 -0.62 15.58
CA ARG A 220 5.35 -1.89 16.30
C ARG A 220 5.10 -3.09 15.41
N THR A 221 4.17 -2.98 14.46
CA THR A 221 3.77 -4.09 13.57
C THR A 221 4.86 -4.39 12.55
N THR A 222 5.20 -5.65 12.38
CA THR A 222 6.18 -6.10 11.38
C THR A 222 5.54 -6.32 10.00
N PRO A 223 6.32 -6.28 8.91
CA PRO A 223 5.84 -6.66 7.58
C PRO A 223 5.25 -8.07 7.52
N ASP A 224 5.82 -9.02 8.26
CA ASP A 224 5.34 -10.41 8.30
C ASP A 224 3.97 -10.53 8.99
N GLU A 225 3.73 -9.76 10.05
CA GLU A 225 2.41 -9.66 10.67
C GLU A 225 1.39 -9.06 9.70
N ALA A 226 1.78 -8.01 8.97
CA ALA A 226 0.94 -7.41 7.93
C ALA A 226 0.60 -8.43 6.82
N ALA A 227 1.59 -9.16 6.33
CA ALA A 227 1.41 -10.20 5.32
C ALA A 227 0.42 -11.29 5.77
N ARG A 228 0.56 -11.79 7.02
CA ARG A 228 -0.36 -12.81 7.57
C ARG A 228 -1.81 -12.37 7.56
N VAL A 229 -2.09 -11.12 7.96
CA VAL A 229 -3.47 -10.64 7.99
C VAL A 229 -3.99 -10.29 6.59
N ILE A 230 -3.14 -9.86 5.65
CA ILE A 230 -3.50 -9.65 4.25
C ILE A 230 -3.90 -10.98 3.60
N VAL A 231 -3.08 -12.03 3.72
CA VAL A 231 -3.38 -13.35 3.16
C VAL A 231 -4.64 -13.93 3.79
N LYS A 232 -4.84 -13.75 5.10
CA LYS A 232 -6.10 -14.14 5.78
C LYS A 232 -7.30 -13.38 5.21
N ALA A 233 -7.17 -12.07 4.94
CA ALA A 233 -8.25 -11.25 4.38
C ALA A 233 -8.62 -11.69 2.94
N ILE A 234 -7.64 -12.06 2.12
CA ILE A 234 -7.86 -12.66 0.80
C ILE A 234 -8.68 -13.95 0.93
N LYS A 235 -8.28 -14.88 1.82
CA LYS A 235 -8.95 -16.16 2.03
C LYS A 235 -10.37 -16.01 2.58
N SER A 236 -10.62 -15.01 3.43
CA SER A 236 -11.94 -14.72 4.03
C SER A 236 -12.79 -13.74 3.21
N ASN A 237 -12.28 -13.27 2.07
CA ASN A 237 -12.94 -12.26 1.23
C ASN A 237 -13.35 -10.98 2.00
N SER A 238 -12.48 -10.51 2.89
CA SER A 238 -12.73 -9.32 3.70
C SER A 238 -12.78 -8.05 2.85
N ARG A 239 -13.79 -7.21 3.02
CA ARG A 239 -13.93 -5.92 2.30
C ARG A 239 -12.88 -4.91 2.75
N ARG A 240 -12.60 -4.88 4.04
CA ARG A 240 -11.77 -3.91 4.72
C ARG A 240 -10.84 -4.59 5.72
N LEU A 241 -9.59 -4.16 5.78
CA LEU A 241 -8.60 -4.70 6.70
C LEU A 241 -7.86 -3.56 7.40
N LEU A 242 -7.89 -3.56 8.73
CA LEU A 242 -7.05 -2.73 9.58
C LEU A 242 -5.84 -3.55 10.03
N ILE A 243 -4.63 -3.01 9.94
CA ILE A 243 -3.40 -3.70 10.37
C ILE A 243 -2.73 -2.93 11.49
N GLY A 244 -2.64 -3.58 12.65
CA GLY A 244 -2.09 -3.02 13.88
C GLY A 244 -3.18 -2.50 14.83
N ASN A 245 -2.88 -2.55 16.14
CA ASN A 245 -3.81 -2.06 17.17
C ASN A 245 -4.00 -0.54 17.08
N ASP A 246 -3.00 0.17 16.62
CA ASP A 246 -3.05 1.60 16.32
C ASP A 246 -4.07 1.91 15.21
N ALA A 247 -4.13 1.08 14.17
CA ALA A 247 -5.11 1.23 13.09
C ALA A 247 -6.54 1.07 13.61
N VAL A 248 -6.77 0.09 14.49
CA VAL A 248 -8.08 -0.13 15.12
C VAL A 248 -8.47 1.06 16.01
N ALA A 249 -7.54 1.56 16.84
CA ALA A 249 -7.77 2.70 17.70
C ALA A 249 -8.07 3.98 16.91
N ILE A 250 -7.32 4.23 15.81
CA ILE A 250 -7.54 5.38 14.92
C ILE A 250 -8.90 5.30 14.23
N ASP A 251 -9.28 4.13 13.73
CA ASP A 251 -10.58 3.93 13.08
C ASP A 251 -11.73 4.19 14.05
N LEU A 252 -11.65 3.64 15.27
CA LEU A 252 -12.65 3.86 16.30
C LEU A 252 -12.73 5.34 16.70
N MET A 253 -11.58 5.98 16.90
CA MET A 253 -11.51 7.41 17.21
C MET A 253 -12.18 8.26 16.12
N GLN A 254 -11.91 7.99 14.86
CA GLN A 254 -12.49 8.74 13.74
C GLN A 254 -14.01 8.53 13.65
N ARG A 255 -14.51 7.33 13.92
CA ARG A 255 -15.95 7.02 13.90
C ARG A 255 -16.72 7.69 15.03
N LEU A 256 -16.13 7.72 16.23
CA LEU A 256 -16.76 8.32 17.42
C LEU A 256 -16.58 9.84 17.47
N LEU A 257 -15.46 10.35 16.92
CA LEU A 257 -15.08 11.76 16.99
C LEU A 257 -14.75 12.28 15.57
N PRO A 258 -15.70 12.30 14.62
CA PRO A 258 -15.43 12.49 13.19
C PRO A 258 -14.72 13.82 12.85
N THR A 259 -14.86 14.84 13.67
CA THR A 259 -14.17 16.13 13.54
C THR A 259 -13.33 16.49 14.77
N ALA A 260 -13.76 16.05 15.97
CA ALA A 260 -13.11 16.39 17.23
C ALA A 260 -11.71 15.78 17.37
N TYR A 261 -11.41 14.63 16.71
CA TYR A 261 -10.07 14.05 16.70
C TYR A 261 -9.01 15.03 16.20
N GLN A 262 -9.38 15.98 15.31
CA GLN A 262 -8.46 17.00 14.78
C GLN A 262 -7.92 17.90 15.90
N LYS A 263 -8.73 18.20 16.93
CA LYS A 263 -8.28 19.00 18.09
C LYS A 263 -7.16 18.28 18.85
N LEU A 264 -7.25 16.95 18.98
CA LEU A 264 -6.22 16.13 19.61
C LEU A 264 -4.92 16.15 18.80
N LEU A 265 -5.02 15.98 17.47
CA LEU A 265 -3.85 16.05 16.57
C LEU A 265 -3.19 17.43 16.60
N ILE A 266 -3.99 18.52 16.58
CA ILE A 266 -3.50 19.89 16.65
C ILE A 266 -2.77 20.15 17.98
N ALA A 267 -3.32 19.71 19.12
CA ALA A 267 -2.67 19.86 20.43
C ALA A 267 -1.31 19.12 20.45
N GLY A 268 -1.26 17.88 19.95
CA GLY A 268 -0.02 17.11 19.83
C GLY A 268 1.02 17.77 18.91
N ALA A 269 0.58 18.27 17.76
CA ALA A 269 1.45 18.99 16.82
C ALA A 269 2.02 20.29 17.40
N ARG A 270 1.20 21.08 18.11
CA ARG A 270 1.64 22.29 18.80
C ARG A 270 2.68 22.02 19.89
N ALA A 271 2.45 20.98 20.71
CA ALA A 271 3.39 20.58 21.74
C ALA A 271 4.75 20.13 21.14
N ARG A 272 4.72 19.40 20.02
CA ARG A 272 5.93 19.00 19.28
C ARG A 272 6.66 20.22 18.71
N ARG A 273 5.95 21.13 18.03
CA ARG A 273 6.52 22.36 17.47
C ARG A 273 7.25 23.19 18.54
N SER A 274 6.63 23.36 19.72
CA SER A 274 7.27 24.07 20.84
C SER A 274 8.57 23.43 21.31
N LYS A 275 8.67 22.08 21.28
CA LYS A 275 9.90 21.36 21.62
C LYS A 275 10.99 21.56 20.56
N LEU A 276 10.63 21.47 19.27
CA LEU A 276 11.57 21.66 18.15
C LEU A 276 12.16 23.07 18.11
N LEU A 277 11.35 24.09 18.37
CA LEU A 277 11.81 25.49 18.39
C LEU A 277 12.69 25.85 19.60
N LYS A 278 12.71 25.02 20.65
CA LYS A 278 13.54 25.21 21.85
C LYS A 278 14.87 24.46 21.80
N GLN A 279 15.11 23.57 20.81
CA GLN A 279 16.40 22.93 20.62
C GLN A 279 17.37 23.91 19.98
N PRO A 280 18.56 24.15 20.57
CA PRO A 280 19.59 24.95 19.92
C PRO A 280 20.01 24.28 18.61
N ALA A 281 20.35 25.09 17.61
CA ALA A 281 20.81 24.68 16.29
C ALA A 281 22.11 23.88 16.36
#